data_d6859c38363a028145a55097da8197eb
#
_entry.id   d6859c38363a028145a55097da8197eb
#
_cell.length_a   1.000
_cell.length_b   1.000
_cell.length_c   1.000
_cell.angle_alpha   90.00
_cell.angle_beta   90.00
_cell.angle_gamma   90.00
#
_symmetry.space_group_name_H-M   'P 1'
#
loop_
_entity.id
_entity.type
_entity.pdbx_description
1 polymer ?
#
loop_
_entity_poly.entity_id
_entity_poly.type
_entity_poly.pdbx_seq_one_letter_code
_entity_poly.pdbx_strand_id
1 'polypeptide(L)'
;NQLNPDVTVRSRGIMEKCSFCVQRIRRSTRESERDEVQVEDGDRALSPACVNACPTTALTFGDLNNEASQVSLMKEEAMANRGKKEGRGYRLLDNLGTEANVIYLKKVDNSAGAVHGH
;
A
#
# COMPACT_ATOMS: atom_id res chain seq x y z
N ASN A 1 -3.83 -18.31 -32.15
CA ASN A 1 -3.86 -17.44 -30.96
C ASN A 1 -3.98 -18.31 -29.72
N GLN A 2 -2.87 -18.52 -29.04
CA GLN A 2 -2.90 -19.18 -27.72
C GLN A 2 -3.27 -18.14 -26.70
N LEU A 3 -4.49 -18.16 -26.25
CA LEU A 3 -4.94 -17.33 -25.14
C LEU A 3 -4.45 -17.95 -23.82
N ASN A 4 -3.93 -17.13 -22.94
CA ASN A 4 -3.56 -17.60 -21.62
C ASN A 4 -4.83 -18.05 -20.88
N PRO A 5 -4.96 -19.33 -20.49
CA PRO A 5 -6.16 -19.85 -19.85
C PRO A 5 -6.40 -19.25 -18.45
N ASP A 6 -5.36 -18.68 -17.83
CA ASP A 6 -5.44 -18.04 -16.52
C ASP A 6 -5.99 -16.61 -16.59
N VAL A 7 -6.16 -16.07 -17.79
CA VAL A 7 -6.71 -14.73 -18.01
C VAL A 7 -8.14 -14.82 -18.48
N THR A 8 -9.06 -14.36 -17.64
CA THR A 8 -10.50 -14.29 -17.98
C THR A 8 -10.82 -12.99 -18.69
N VAL A 9 -11.56 -13.05 -19.77
CA VAL A 9 -12.11 -11.86 -20.44
C VAL A 9 -13.23 -11.27 -19.59
N ARG A 10 -13.12 -9.99 -19.26
CA ARG A 10 -14.13 -9.26 -18.48
C ARG A 10 -15.11 -8.59 -19.41
N SER A 11 -16.37 -8.57 -19.01
CA SER A 11 -17.41 -7.86 -19.74
C SER A 11 -17.31 -6.35 -19.50
N ARG A 12 -18.01 -5.57 -20.35
CA ARG A 12 -18.07 -4.11 -20.21
C ARG A 12 -18.70 -3.73 -18.86
N GLY A 13 -18.13 -2.70 -18.20
CA GLY A 13 -18.65 -2.15 -16.95
C GLY A 13 -18.15 -2.84 -15.68
N ILE A 14 -17.24 -3.82 -15.78
CA ILE A 14 -16.59 -4.41 -14.61
C ILE A 14 -15.43 -3.52 -14.16
N MET A 15 -15.45 -3.13 -12.89
CA MET A 15 -14.37 -2.39 -12.27
C MET A 15 -13.28 -3.34 -11.82
N GLU A 16 -12.04 -3.07 -12.22
CA GLU A 16 -10.85 -3.76 -11.73
C GLU A 16 -9.92 -2.76 -11.05
N LYS A 17 -9.35 -3.17 -9.94
CA LYS A 17 -8.42 -2.35 -9.18
C LYS A 17 -7.30 -3.19 -8.59
N CYS A 18 -6.28 -2.54 -8.06
CA CYS A 18 -5.23 -3.21 -7.31
C CYS A 18 -5.80 -4.01 -6.13
N SER A 19 -5.43 -5.28 -6.03
CA SER A 19 -5.79 -6.19 -4.93
C SER A 19 -4.62 -6.45 -3.97
N PHE A 20 -3.56 -5.65 -4.03
CA PHE A 20 -2.30 -5.87 -3.30
C PHE A 20 -1.66 -7.24 -3.55
N CYS A 21 -1.79 -7.77 -4.78
CA CYS A 21 -1.34 -9.12 -5.11
C CYS A 21 -1.97 -10.19 -4.19
N VAL A 22 -3.29 -10.20 -4.13
CA VAL A 22 -4.07 -11.10 -3.23
C VAL A 22 -3.63 -12.55 -3.29
N GLN A 23 -3.14 -13.04 -4.43
CA GLN A 23 -2.61 -14.39 -4.60
C GLN A 23 -1.36 -14.64 -3.72
N ARG A 24 -0.50 -13.63 -3.55
CA ARG A 24 0.68 -13.72 -2.66
C ARG A 24 0.25 -13.73 -1.20
N ILE A 25 -0.66 -12.82 -0.83
CA ILE A 25 -1.20 -12.77 0.54
C ILE A 25 -1.83 -14.12 0.91
N ARG A 26 -2.72 -14.64 0.06
CA ARG A 26 -3.38 -15.93 0.30
C ARG A 26 -2.40 -17.10 0.38
N ARG A 27 -1.36 -17.09 -0.44
CA ARG A 27 -0.32 -18.11 -0.39
C ARG A 27 0.43 -18.04 0.94
N SER A 28 0.92 -16.88 1.31
CA SER A 28 1.66 -16.68 2.55
C SER A 28 0.81 -17.03 3.79
N THR A 29 -0.45 -16.64 3.82
CA THR A 29 -1.38 -17.02 4.91
C THR A 29 -1.54 -18.53 5.04
N ARG A 30 -1.74 -19.25 3.91
CA ARG A 30 -1.87 -20.72 3.94
C ARG A 30 -0.58 -21.42 4.37
N GLU A 31 0.58 -20.90 3.93
CA GLU A 31 1.88 -21.44 4.34
C GLU A 31 2.10 -21.22 5.84
N SER A 32 1.75 -20.05 6.36
CA SER A 32 1.79 -19.74 7.78
C SER A 32 0.89 -20.64 8.62
N GLU A 33 -0.35 -20.84 8.19
CA GLU A 33 -1.31 -21.72 8.86
C GLU A 33 -0.84 -23.18 8.87
N ARG A 34 -0.26 -23.66 7.76
CA ARG A 34 0.25 -25.04 7.66
C ARG A 34 1.46 -25.29 8.54
N ASP A 35 2.38 -24.33 8.56
CA ASP A 35 3.68 -24.47 9.20
C ASP A 35 3.68 -23.92 10.64
N GLU A 36 2.54 -23.40 11.12
CA GLU A 36 2.33 -22.76 12.43
C GLU A 36 3.32 -21.62 12.71
N VAL A 37 3.76 -20.95 11.65
CA VAL A 37 4.70 -19.82 11.71
C VAL A 37 3.96 -18.53 11.44
N GLN A 38 4.18 -17.52 12.27
CA GLN A 38 3.63 -16.19 12.01
C GLN A 38 4.34 -15.55 10.81
N VAL A 39 3.55 -14.96 9.90
CA VAL A 39 4.09 -14.16 8.81
C VAL A 39 4.56 -12.82 9.39
N GLU A 40 5.85 -12.55 9.25
CA GLU A 40 6.41 -11.29 9.70
C GLU A 40 6.14 -10.16 8.71
N ASP A 41 5.98 -8.95 9.26
CA ASP A 41 5.87 -7.73 8.48
C ASP A 41 7.17 -7.52 7.67
N GLY A 42 7.02 -7.27 6.37
CA GLY A 42 8.17 -7.12 5.47
C GLY A 42 8.64 -8.41 4.80
N ASP A 43 8.00 -9.55 5.08
CA ASP A 43 8.28 -10.77 4.33
C ASP A 43 8.03 -10.56 2.83
N ARG A 44 9.05 -10.86 2.02
CA ARG A 44 8.99 -10.71 0.56
C ARG A 44 7.95 -11.64 -0.09
N ALA A 45 7.64 -12.76 0.53
CA ALA A 45 6.62 -13.69 0.06
C ALA A 45 5.20 -13.09 0.21
N LEU A 46 4.97 -12.37 1.31
CA LEU A 46 3.72 -11.66 1.58
C LEU A 46 3.59 -10.39 0.74
N SER A 47 4.69 -9.69 0.53
CA SER A 47 4.70 -8.36 -0.08
C SER A 47 4.26 -8.38 -1.55
N PRO A 48 3.50 -7.35 -2.00
CA PRO A 48 3.16 -7.16 -3.39
C PRO A 48 4.40 -7.07 -4.29
N ALA A 49 4.23 -7.43 -5.56
CA ALA A 49 5.32 -7.42 -6.53
C ALA A 49 5.95 -6.02 -6.70
N CYS A 50 5.15 -4.97 -6.65
CA CYS A 50 5.61 -3.58 -6.76
C CYS A 50 6.51 -3.17 -5.59
N VAL A 51 6.20 -3.63 -4.37
CA VAL A 51 7.04 -3.38 -3.19
C VAL A 51 8.39 -4.08 -3.34
N ASN A 52 8.36 -5.37 -3.74
CA ASN A 52 9.59 -6.14 -3.94
C ASN A 52 10.46 -5.63 -5.09
N ALA A 53 9.85 -5.00 -6.09
CA ALA A 53 10.56 -4.44 -7.25
C ALA A 53 11.06 -3.01 -7.02
N CYS A 54 10.68 -2.38 -5.91
CA CYS A 54 11.06 -0.98 -5.64
C CYS A 54 12.51 -0.87 -5.15
N PRO A 55 13.45 -0.35 -5.95
CA PRO A 55 14.86 -0.29 -5.55
C PRO A 55 15.13 0.74 -4.47
N THR A 56 14.24 1.73 -4.33
CA THR A 56 14.39 2.82 -3.35
C THR A 56 13.64 2.56 -2.05
N THR A 57 12.99 1.40 -1.90
CA THR A 57 12.13 1.08 -0.74
C THR A 57 11.09 2.17 -0.42
N ALA A 58 10.61 2.84 -1.47
CA ALA A 58 9.62 3.91 -1.33
C ALA A 58 8.19 3.40 -1.05
N LEU A 59 8.00 2.09 -1.16
CA LEU A 59 6.71 1.43 -0.93
C LEU A 59 6.84 0.51 0.29
N THR A 60 5.98 0.74 1.28
CA THR A 60 5.86 -0.11 2.47
C THR A 60 4.53 -0.82 2.44
N PHE A 61 4.52 -2.10 2.76
CA PHE A 61 3.33 -2.93 2.82
C PHE A 61 3.33 -3.74 4.11
N GLY A 62 2.18 -3.88 4.73
CA GLY A 62 2.01 -4.65 5.96
C GLY A 62 0.55 -4.71 6.41
N ASP A 63 0.31 -5.33 7.55
CA ASP A 63 -1.01 -5.44 8.16
C ASP A 63 -1.31 -4.22 9.04
N LEU A 64 -2.34 -3.46 8.68
CA LEU A 64 -2.82 -2.31 9.46
C LEU A 64 -3.54 -2.69 10.76
N ASN A 65 -3.91 -3.96 10.94
CA ASN A 65 -4.49 -4.44 12.20
C ASN A 65 -3.42 -4.77 13.25
N ASN A 66 -2.18 -4.93 12.82
CA ASN A 66 -1.05 -5.07 13.72
C ASN A 66 -0.49 -3.68 14.05
N GLU A 67 -0.75 -3.20 15.26
CA GLU A 67 -0.29 -1.88 15.72
C GLU A 67 1.24 -1.74 15.74
N ALA A 68 1.95 -2.85 15.91
CA ALA A 68 3.40 -2.88 15.91
C ALA A 68 4.00 -2.91 14.50
N SER A 69 3.18 -3.08 13.45
CA SER A 69 3.66 -3.12 12.09
C SER A 69 4.25 -1.80 11.63
N GLN A 70 5.28 -1.85 10.78
CA GLN A 70 5.91 -0.65 10.23
C GLN A 70 4.89 0.23 9.48
N VAL A 71 3.96 -0.38 8.74
CA VAL A 71 2.94 0.37 8.00
C VAL A 71 1.95 1.07 8.91
N SER A 72 1.61 0.48 10.08
CA SER A 72 0.73 1.10 11.06
C SER A 72 1.39 2.29 11.74
N LEU A 73 2.65 2.16 12.15
CA LEU A 73 3.44 3.25 12.73
C LEU A 73 3.62 4.41 11.73
N MET A 74 3.95 4.10 10.48
CA MET A 74 4.07 5.11 9.43
C MET A 74 2.74 5.80 9.13
N LYS A 75 1.62 5.07 9.14
CA LYS A 75 0.28 5.64 8.97
C LYS A 75 -0.05 6.61 10.09
N GLU A 76 0.20 6.20 11.33
CA GLU A 76 -0.07 7.04 12.51
C GLU A 76 0.74 8.35 12.42
N GLU A 77 2.05 8.27 12.21
CA GLU A 77 2.90 9.45 12.04
C GLU A 77 2.44 10.34 10.88
N ALA A 78 2.18 9.75 9.72
CA ALA A 78 1.79 10.49 8.52
C ALA A 78 0.45 11.21 8.65
N MET A 79 -0.52 10.59 9.37
CA MET A 79 -1.88 11.09 9.47
C MET A 79 -2.14 11.91 10.74
N ALA A 80 -1.31 11.78 11.79
CA ALA A 80 -1.46 12.49 13.05
C ALA A 80 -1.50 14.02 12.88
N ASN A 81 -0.75 14.54 11.93
CA ASN A 81 -0.64 15.97 11.63
C ASN A 81 -1.39 16.36 10.34
N ARG A 82 -2.38 15.59 9.96
CA ARG A 82 -3.17 15.85 8.75
C ARG A 82 -3.81 17.24 8.81
N GLY A 83 -3.63 18.01 7.72
CA GLY A 83 -4.12 19.40 7.66
C GLY A 83 -3.20 20.45 8.28
N LYS A 84 -2.15 20.06 9.00
CA LYS A 84 -1.09 20.96 9.45
C LYS A 84 0.05 21.00 8.43
N LYS A 85 0.91 22.03 8.49
CA LYS A 85 2.08 22.15 7.60
C LYS A 85 3.03 20.95 7.69
N GLU A 86 3.07 20.28 8.83
CA GLU A 86 3.95 19.15 9.13
C GLU A 86 3.37 17.80 8.68
N GLY A 87 2.05 17.72 8.44
CA GLY A 87 1.39 16.48 8.01
C GLY A 87 1.72 16.14 6.57
N ARG A 88 2.44 15.03 6.36
CA ARG A 88 2.83 14.57 5.03
C ARG A 88 1.85 13.59 4.41
N GLY A 89 1.05 12.90 5.21
CA GLY A 89 0.13 11.87 4.76
C GLY A 89 -1.11 12.44 4.08
N TYR A 90 -1.51 11.82 2.97
CA TYR A 90 -2.78 12.11 2.31
C TYR A 90 -3.32 10.86 1.61
N ARG A 91 -4.62 10.84 1.41
CA ARG A 91 -5.32 9.83 0.60
C ARG A 91 -5.90 10.48 -0.65
N LEU A 92 -5.95 9.71 -1.73
CA LEU A 92 -6.62 10.16 -2.95
C LEU A 92 -8.14 10.14 -2.75
N LEU A 93 -8.83 11.14 -3.31
CA LEU A 93 -10.28 11.28 -3.27
C LEU A 93 -10.87 11.19 -1.85
N ASP A 94 -10.16 11.72 -0.90
CA ASP A 94 -10.51 11.65 0.51
C ASP A 94 -11.83 12.35 0.84
N ASN A 95 -12.21 13.36 0.04
CA ASN A 95 -13.50 14.03 0.09
C ASN A 95 -14.69 13.10 -0.19
N LEU A 96 -14.48 11.96 -0.84
CA LEU A 96 -15.53 10.97 -1.09
C LEU A 96 -15.75 10.00 0.08
N GLY A 97 -14.93 10.07 1.13
CA GLY A 97 -15.07 9.20 2.31
C GLY A 97 -14.81 7.72 2.05
N THR A 98 -14.07 7.37 0.99
CA THR A 98 -13.81 5.97 0.61
C THR A 98 -12.78 5.28 1.50
N GLU A 99 -12.10 6.02 2.37
CA GLU A 99 -11.06 5.52 3.28
C GLU A 99 -10.05 4.56 2.64
N ALA A 100 -9.46 5.02 1.54
CA ALA A 100 -8.51 4.22 0.77
C ALA A 100 -7.38 3.67 1.66
N ASN A 101 -7.00 2.40 1.45
CA ASN A 101 -5.92 1.75 2.19
C ASN A 101 -4.52 2.23 1.78
N VAL A 102 -4.41 2.90 0.63
CA VAL A 102 -3.14 3.48 0.19
C VAL A 102 -3.02 4.90 0.73
N ILE A 103 -1.92 5.15 1.42
CA ILE A 103 -1.57 6.46 1.96
C ILE A 103 -0.33 6.94 1.22
N TYR A 104 -0.38 8.15 0.74
CA TYR A 104 0.72 8.81 0.05
C TYR A 104 1.39 9.81 0.98
N LEU A 105 2.71 9.93 0.85
CA LEU A 105 3.49 10.95 1.54
C LEU A 105 3.85 12.07 0.57
N LYS A 106 3.59 13.30 0.97
CA LYS A 106 4.01 14.49 0.21
C LYS A 106 5.52 14.52 0.06
N LYS A 107 5.99 14.96 -1.09
CA LYS A 107 7.40 15.24 -1.32
C LYS A 107 7.88 16.31 -0.35
N VAL A 108 9.06 16.11 0.24
CA VAL A 108 9.74 17.15 0.99
C VAL A 108 10.57 17.97 0.01
N ASP A 109 10.37 19.27 0.01
CA ASP A 109 11.19 20.22 -0.72
C ASP A 109 12.00 21.05 0.29
N ASN A 110 13.29 20.87 0.25
CA ASN A 110 14.25 21.59 1.13
C ASN A 110 14.82 22.82 0.44
N SER A 111 14.37 23.21 -0.75
CA SER A 111 14.81 24.43 -1.41
C SER A 111 14.33 25.65 -0.62
N ALA A 112 15.26 26.42 -0.09
CA ALA A 112 14.96 27.68 0.55
C ALA A 112 14.41 28.65 -0.51
N GLY A 113 13.10 28.88 -0.50
CA GLY A 113 12.49 29.92 -1.34
C GLY A 113 11.33 29.51 -2.24
N ALA A 114 10.87 28.26 -2.23
CA ALA A 114 9.64 27.90 -2.95
C ALA A 114 8.40 28.37 -2.20
N VAL A 115 8.09 29.63 -2.30
CA VAL A 115 6.77 30.18 -1.97
C VAL A 115 5.84 29.74 -3.09
N HIS A 116 5.22 28.58 -2.97
CA HIS A 116 4.10 28.22 -3.82
C HIS A 116 2.86 28.96 -3.29
N GLY A 117 2.66 30.15 -3.83
CA GLY A 117 1.34 30.75 -3.83
C GLY A 117 0.44 29.94 -4.77
N HIS A 118 -0.58 29.32 -4.19
CA HIS A 118 -1.95 29.18 -4.73
C HIS A 118 -2.80 28.55 -3.64
#